data_c4cc99d41647421a66c63f8a5d61b7d8
#
_entry.id   c4cc99d41647421a66c63f8a5d61b7d8
#
_cell.length_a   1.000
_cell.length_b   1.000
_cell.length_c   1.000
_cell.angle_alpha   90.00
_cell.angle_beta   90.00
_cell.angle_gamma   90.00
#
_symmetry.space_group_name_H-M   'P 1'
#
loop_
_entity.id
_entity.type
_entity.pdbx_description
1 polymer ?
#
loop_
_entity_poly.entity_id
_entity_poly.type
_entity_poly.pdbx_seq_one_letter_code
_entity_poly.pdbx_strand_id
1 'polypeptide(L)'
;MSRRHSAEKRLVLPDAKFGDIVLTKFMNSLMLHGKKSTAESIVYGALDKVEDKLKKSSVDLFHEALENIKPSIEVRSRRVGGATYQVPVEVRPERRQALAIRWLIKASRDRNENTMEERLASEIIDAVSSRGAAVKKREDTHKMAEANKAFAHYRY
;
A
#
# COMPACT_ATOMS: atom_id res chain seq x y z
N MET A 1 -7.38 -21.43 15.03
CA MET A 1 -6.35 -21.28 13.99
C MET A 1 -5.98 -22.65 13.45
N SER A 2 -5.91 -22.80 12.14
CA SER A 2 -5.46 -24.07 11.54
C SER A 2 -3.94 -24.22 11.71
N ARG A 3 -3.51 -25.32 12.33
CA ARG A 3 -2.08 -25.67 12.49
C ARG A 3 -1.57 -26.59 11.39
N ARG A 4 -2.46 -27.24 10.63
CA ARG A 4 -2.13 -28.28 9.65
C ARG A 4 -2.07 -27.77 8.21
N HIS A 5 -2.83 -26.72 7.90
CA HIS A 5 -2.86 -26.10 6.57
C HIS A 5 -3.11 -24.60 6.68
N SER A 6 -2.69 -23.85 5.68
CA SER A 6 -3.05 -22.43 5.54
C SER A 6 -4.51 -22.30 5.10
N ALA A 7 -5.18 -21.22 5.53
CA ALA A 7 -6.54 -20.94 5.05
C ALA A 7 -6.55 -20.72 3.53
N GLU A 8 -7.61 -21.18 2.88
CA GLU A 8 -7.82 -20.93 1.46
C GLU A 8 -7.98 -19.42 1.20
N LYS A 9 -7.35 -18.95 0.13
CA LYS A 9 -7.45 -17.54 -0.28
C LYS A 9 -8.81 -17.32 -0.94
N ARG A 10 -9.61 -16.39 -0.41
CA ARG A 10 -10.87 -15.99 -1.04
C ARG A 10 -10.60 -15.30 -2.36
N LEU A 11 -11.36 -15.66 -3.37
CA LEU A 11 -11.36 -14.97 -4.66
C LEU A 11 -11.98 -13.57 -4.49
N VAL A 12 -11.30 -12.57 -5.00
CA VAL A 12 -11.79 -11.19 -5.03
C VAL A 12 -12.28 -10.92 -6.45
N LEU A 13 -13.56 -10.54 -6.57
CA LEU A 13 -14.13 -10.16 -7.85
C LEU A 13 -13.52 -8.82 -8.31
N PRO A 14 -13.34 -8.64 -9.62
CA PRO A 14 -12.86 -7.38 -10.16
C PRO A 14 -13.89 -6.26 -9.91
N ASP A 15 -13.41 -5.01 -9.96
CA ASP A 15 -14.23 -3.83 -9.80
C ASP A 15 -15.25 -3.67 -10.94
N ALA A 16 -16.43 -3.15 -10.62
CA ALA A 16 -17.53 -3.03 -11.57
C ALA A 16 -17.29 -1.95 -12.65
N LYS A 17 -16.57 -0.87 -12.32
CA LYS A 17 -16.33 0.26 -13.23
C LYS A 17 -15.12 0.02 -14.15
N PHE A 18 -14.03 -0.51 -13.61
CA PHE A 18 -12.75 -0.64 -14.30
C PHE A 18 -12.28 -2.09 -14.50
N GLY A 19 -12.96 -3.06 -13.89
CA GLY A 19 -12.58 -4.47 -13.98
C GLY A 19 -11.27 -4.83 -13.27
N ASP A 20 -10.79 -3.99 -12.34
CA ASP A 20 -9.49 -4.16 -11.68
C ASP A 20 -9.64 -4.83 -10.30
N ILE A 21 -8.89 -5.94 -10.12
CA ILE A 21 -8.85 -6.70 -8.86
C ILE A 21 -8.06 -5.95 -7.78
N VAL A 22 -7.02 -5.19 -8.15
CA VAL A 22 -6.20 -4.43 -7.20
C VAL A 22 -7.01 -3.29 -6.61
N LEU A 23 -7.82 -2.64 -7.45
CA LEU A 23 -8.73 -1.58 -7.03
C LEU A 23 -9.78 -2.10 -6.05
N THR A 24 -10.36 -3.28 -6.30
CA THR A 24 -11.27 -3.93 -5.34
C THR A 24 -10.58 -4.24 -4.01
N LYS A 25 -9.35 -4.74 -4.03
CA LYS A 25 -8.56 -4.96 -2.80
C LYS A 25 -8.31 -3.66 -2.05
N PHE A 26 -8.05 -2.59 -2.78
CA PHE A 26 -7.86 -1.26 -2.21
C PHE A 26 -9.14 -0.75 -1.53
N MET A 27 -10.30 -0.83 -2.21
CA MET A 27 -11.61 -0.47 -1.65
C MET A 27 -11.94 -1.27 -0.39
N ASN A 28 -11.70 -2.58 -0.42
CA ASN A 28 -11.91 -3.45 0.75
C ASN A 28 -11.00 -3.07 1.93
N SER A 29 -9.79 -2.58 1.66
CA SER A 29 -8.85 -2.14 2.70
C SER A 29 -9.17 -0.73 3.22
N LEU A 30 -9.73 0.13 2.37
CA LEU A 30 -10.19 1.47 2.73
C LEU A 30 -11.47 1.43 3.58
N MET A 31 -12.32 0.45 3.32
CA MET A 31 -13.62 0.28 3.96
C MET A 31 -13.51 0.23 5.49
N LEU A 32 -14.40 0.95 6.18
CA LEU A 32 -14.60 0.92 7.62
C LEU A 32 -16.03 0.45 7.94
N HIS A 33 -16.18 -0.33 9.01
CA HIS A 33 -17.48 -0.81 9.50
C HIS A 33 -18.35 -1.54 8.46
N GLY A 34 -17.72 -2.14 7.44
CA GLY A 34 -18.43 -2.84 6.37
C GLY A 34 -19.14 -1.93 5.35
N LYS A 35 -18.94 -0.60 5.40
CA LYS A 35 -19.57 0.36 4.50
C LYS A 35 -18.89 0.38 3.12
N LYS A 36 -19.15 -0.65 2.31
CA LYS A 36 -18.49 -0.83 1.02
C LYS A 36 -18.87 0.24 0.00
N SER A 37 -20.15 0.57 -0.11
CA SER A 37 -20.63 1.61 -1.03
C SER A 37 -19.99 2.98 -0.80
N THR A 38 -19.79 3.34 0.47
CA THR A 38 -19.07 4.58 0.84
C THR A 38 -17.60 4.53 0.40
N ALA A 39 -16.93 3.39 0.58
CA ALA A 39 -15.55 3.21 0.14
C ALA A 39 -15.43 3.28 -1.39
N GLU A 40 -16.36 2.69 -2.13
CA GLU A 40 -16.44 2.76 -3.59
C GLU A 40 -16.62 4.21 -4.06
N SER A 41 -17.56 4.95 -3.49
CA SER A 41 -17.78 6.37 -3.82
C SER A 41 -16.55 7.22 -3.58
N ILE A 42 -15.84 7.01 -2.46
CA ILE A 42 -14.59 7.73 -2.14
C ILE A 42 -13.51 7.43 -3.19
N VAL A 43 -13.33 6.16 -3.56
CA VAL A 43 -12.28 5.76 -4.50
C VAL A 43 -12.60 6.29 -5.90
N TYR A 44 -13.82 6.14 -6.38
CA TYR A 44 -14.21 6.67 -7.69
C TYR A 44 -14.10 8.19 -7.74
N GLY A 45 -14.60 8.91 -6.74
CA GLY A 45 -14.47 10.36 -6.68
C GLY A 45 -13.02 10.83 -6.61
N ALA A 46 -12.15 10.09 -5.93
CA ALA A 46 -10.72 10.38 -5.92
C ALA A 46 -10.07 10.14 -7.29
N LEU A 47 -10.40 9.03 -7.96
CA LEU A 47 -9.87 8.71 -9.29
C LEU A 47 -10.32 9.72 -10.35
N ASP A 48 -11.59 10.15 -10.32
CA ASP A 48 -12.10 11.18 -11.22
C ASP A 48 -11.33 12.50 -11.01
N LYS A 49 -11.05 12.90 -9.77
CA LYS A 49 -10.23 14.10 -9.46
C LYS A 49 -8.76 13.96 -9.92
N VAL A 50 -8.18 12.78 -9.86
CA VAL A 50 -6.82 12.50 -10.35
C VAL A 50 -6.76 12.61 -11.88
N GLU A 51 -7.76 12.04 -12.56
CA GLU A 51 -7.88 12.10 -14.02
C GLU A 51 -8.05 13.54 -14.50
N ASP A 52 -8.88 14.34 -13.84
CA ASP A 52 -9.09 15.76 -14.14
C ASP A 52 -7.80 16.58 -14.03
N LYS A 53 -6.97 16.31 -13.02
CA LYS A 53 -5.73 17.06 -12.78
C LYS A 53 -4.59 16.63 -13.68
N LEU A 54 -4.42 15.34 -13.95
CA LEU A 54 -3.28 14.81 -14.69
C LEU A 54 -3.59 14.50 -16.15
N LYS A 55 -4.87 14.50 -16.53
CA LYS A 55 -5.35 14.24 -17.92
C LYS A 55 -4.85 12.91 -18.51
N LYS A 56 -4.74 11.89 -17.65
CA LYS A 56 -4.35 10.52 -18.00
C LYS A 56 -5.33 9.54 -17.36
N SER A 57 -5.35 8.29 -17.86
CA SER A 57 -6.17 7.22 -17.29
C SER A 57 -5.97 7.13 -15.77
N SER A 58 -7.05 7.25 -15.02
CA SER A 58 -7.01 7.24 -13.55
C SER A 58 -6.53 5.91 -12.97
N VAL A 59 -6.87 4.80 -13.62
CA VAL A 59 -6.44 3.46 -13.19
C VAL A 59 -4.94 3.27 -13.41
N ASP A 60 -4.40 3.71 -14.54
CA ASP A 60 -2.97 3.62 -14.83
C ASP A 60 -2.17 4.46 -13.82
N LEU A 61 -2.66 5.68 -13.51
CA LEU A 61 -2.06 6.54 -12.49
C LEU A 61 -2.11 5.92 -11.09
N PHE A 62 -3.19 5.23 -10.76
CA PHE A 62 -3.31 4.50 -9.51
C PHE A 62 -2.28 3.36 -9.42
N HIS A 63 -2.11 2.58 -10.49
CA HIS A 63 -1.08 1.54 -10.56
C HIS A 63 0.33 2.11 -10.47
N GLU A 64 0.61 3.20 -11.19
CA GLU A 64 1.89 3.91 -11.13
C GLU A 64 2.20 4.40 -9.70
N ALA A 65 1.22 5.01 -9.03
CA ALA A 65 1.35 5.42 -7.63
C ALA A 65 1.67 4.22 -6.72
N LEU A 66 0.96 3.09 -6.88
CA LEU A 66 1.23 1.89 -6.10
C LEU A 66 2.63 1.33 -6.36
N GLU A 67 3.10 1.30 -7.63
CA GLU A 67 4.47 0.85 -7.95
C GLU A 67 5.51 1.73 -7.25
N ASN A 68 5.29 3.04 -7.23
CA ASN A 68 6.18 3.98 -6.55
C ASN A 68 6.18 3.83 -5.02
N ILE A 69 5.14 3.21 -4.43
CA ILE A 69 5.04 2.96 -2.98
C ILE A 69 5.51 1.57 -2.58
N LYS A 70 5.47 0.58 -3.48
CA LYS A 70 5.82 -0.82 -3.18
C LYS A 70 7.26 -0.96 -2.67
N PRO A 71 7.49 -1.51 -1.46
CA PRO A 71 8.83 -1.77 -0.96
C PRO A 71 9.41 -3.05 -1.55
N SER A 72 10.69 -3.08 -1.87
CA SER A 72 11.43 -4.30 -2.24
C SER A 72 11.96 -5.06 -1.02
N ILE A 73 12.29 -4.34 0.05
CA ILE A 73 12.89 -4.86 1.26
C ILE A 73 12.13 -4.33 2.48
N GLU A 74 11.95 -5.16 3.49
CA GLU A 74 11.45 -4.77 4.82
C GLU A 74 12.43 -5.24 5.90
N VAL A 75 12.32 -4.68 7.09
CA VAL A 75 13.11 -5.07 8.25
C VAL A 75 12.22 -5.91 9.18
N ARG A 76 12.70 -7.08 9.58
CA ARG A 76 12.05 -7.97 10.54
C ARG A 76 12.90 -8.14 11.77
N SER A 77 12.27 -8.02 12.94
CA SER A 77 12.94 -8.31 14.21
C SER A 77 13.17 -9.82 14.35
N ARG A 78 14.40 -10.20 14.70
CA ARG A 78 14.76 -11.58 14.96
C ARG A 78 15.58 -11.68 16.24
N ARG A 79 15.24 -12.65 17.09
CA ARG A 79 15.95 -12.89 18.33
C ARG A 79 17.00 -13.96 18.12
N VAL A 80 18.27 -13.60 18.35
CA VAL A 80 19.43 -14.51 18.23
C VAL A 80 20.28 -14.37 19.49
N GLY A 81 20.51 -15.47 20.22
CA GLY A 81 21.35 -15.47 21.42
C GLY A 81 20.90 -14.49 22.52
N GLY A 82 19.58 -14.23 22.64
CA GLY A 82 19.04 -13.30 23.64
C GLY A 82 18.96 -11.84 23.20
N ALA A 83 19.66 -11.42 22.15
CA ALA A 83 19.57 -10.09 21.55
C ALA A 83 18.57 -10.07 20.39
N THR A 84 17.88 -8.94 20.20
CA THR A 84 16.94 -8.72 19.09
C THR A 84 17.61 -7.91 18.00
N TYR A 85 17.72 -8.49 16.79
CA TYR A 85 18.30 -7.87 15.62
C TYR A 85 17.21 -7.50 14.60
N GLN A 86 17.41 -6.39 13.91
CA GLN A 86 16.57 -5.96 12.79
C GLN A 86 17.19 -6.52 11.50
N VAL A 87 16.57 -7.56 10.95
CA VAL A 87 17.12 -8.27 9.78
C VAL A 87 16.40 -7.81 8.51
N PRO A 88 17.12 -7.32 7.48
CA PRO A 88 16.53 -6.97 6.19
C PRO A 88 16.13 -8.25 5.43
N VAL A 89 14.88 -8.27 4.95
CA VAL A 89 14.31 -9.40 4.22
C VAL A 89 13.59 -8.89 2.97
N GLU A 90 13.76 -9.59 1.86
CA GLU A 90 13.00 -9.31 0.64
C GLU A 90 11.50 -9.53 0.87
N VAL A 91 10.70 -8.64 0.30
CA VAL A 91 9.24 -8.69 0.41
C VAL A 91 8.65 -9.46 -0.76
N ARG A 92 7.80 -10.45 -0.49
CA ARG A 92 7.07 -11.19 -1.54
C ARG A 92 6.12 -10.26 -2.29
N PRO A 93 5.85 -10.49 -3.60
CA PRO A 93 5.00 -9.60 -4.42
C PRO A 93 3.63 -9.28 -3.82
N GLU A 94 2.94 -10.30 -3.29
CA GLU A 94 1.63 -10.10 -2.63
C GLU A 94 1.70 -9.17 -1.42
N ARG A 95 2.78 -9.28 -0.64
CA ARG A 95 3.01 -8.45 0.53
C ARG A 95 3.45 -7.04 0.14
N ARG A 96 4.23 -6.87 -0.93
CA ARG A 96 4.56 -5.54 -1.48
C ARG A 96 3.29 -4.75 -1.77
N GLN A 97 2.34 -5.38 -2.47
CA GLN A 97 1.05 -4.78 -2.79
C GLN A 97 0.25 -4.44 -1.52
N ALA A 98 0.16 -5.36 -0.56
CA ALA A 98 -0.57 -5.14 0.69
C ALA A 98 0.03 -4.00 1.52
N LEU A 99 1.36 -3.87 1.55
CA LEU A 99 2.06 -2.77 2.22
C LEU A 99 1.80 -1.43 1.53
N ALA A 100 1.89 -1.39 0.20
CA ALA A 100 1.62 -0.18 -0.58
C ALA A 100 0.19 0.34 -0.35
N ILE A 101 -0.81 -0.54 -0.42
CA ILE A 101 -2.21 -0.21 -0.13
C ILE A 101 -2.36 0.36 1.28
N ARG A 102 -1.78 -0.30 2.28
CA ARG A 102 -1.85 0.14 3.68
C ARG A 102 -1.19 1.50 3.89
N TRP A 103 -0.03 1.73 3.30
CA TRP A 103 0.70 2.98 3.44
C TRP A 103 0.01 4.13 2.73
N LEU A 104 -0.53 3.89 1.53
CA LEU A 104 -1.32 4.88 0.79
C LEU A 104 -2.56 5.30 1.58
N ILE A 105 -3.32 4.35 2.13
CA ILE A 105 -4.52 4.63 2.93
C ILE A 105 -4.15 5.41 4.19
N LYS A 106 -3.09 5.00 4.90
CA LYS A 106 -2.65 5.69 6.11
C LYS A 106 -2.21 7.12 5.79
N ALA A 107 -1.34 7.30 4.80
CA ALA A 107 -0.87 8.60 4.38
C ALA A 107 -2.04 9.54 3.97
N SER A 108 -3.03 9.01 3.22
CA SER A 108 -4.22 9.78 2.86
C SER A 108 -5.03 10.21 4.08
N ARG A 109 -5.20 9.33 5.08
CA ARG A 109 -5.94 9.67 6.31
C ARG A 109 -5.26 10.73 7.16
N ASP A 110 -3.92 10.77 7.13
CA ASP A 110 -3.11 11.72 7.89
C ASP A 110 -3.03 13.11 7.23
N ARG A 111 -3.62 13.30 6.05
CA ARG A 111 -3.68 14.60 5.32
C ARG A 111 -4.73 15.53 5.91
N ASN A 112 -4.61 16.83 5.62
CA ASN A 112 -5.44 17.89 6.20
C ASN A 112 -6.61 18.35 5.31
N GLU A 113 -6.76 17.81 4.08
CA GLU A 113 -7.88 18.17 3.20
C GLU A 113 -9.24 17.78 3.84
N ASN A 114 -10.32 18.42 3.43
CA ASN A 114 -11.63 18.29 4.07
C ASN A 114 -12.23 16.89 3.89
N THR A 115 -12.22 16.37 2.67
CA THR A 115 -12.86 15.09 2.34
C THR A 115 -11.83 13.98 2.13
N MET A 116 -12.23 12.73 2.39
CA MET A 116 -11.35 11.59 2.14
C MET A 116 -11.04 11.41 0.65
N GLU A 117 -11.96 11.79 -0.24
CA GLU A 117 -11.73 11.81 -1.69
C GLU A 117 -10.58 12.73 -2.07
N GLU A 118 -10.57 13.95 -1.52
CA GLU A 118 -9.50 14.93 -1.78
C GLU A 118 -8.17 14.49 -1.22
N ARG A 119 -8.16 13.95 -0.01
CA ARG A 119 -6.98 13.39 0.64
C ARG A 119 -6.36 12.27 -0.20
N LEU A 120 -7.20 11.33 -0.64
CA LEU A 120 -6.76 10.20 -1.45
C LEU A 120 -6.25 10.66 -2.83
N ALA A 121 -6.99 11.55 -3.51
CA ALA A 121 -6.59 12.10 -4.80
C ALA A 121 -5.24 12.82 -4.71
N SER A 122 -5.06 13.67 -3.71
CA SER A 122 -3.81 14.42 -3.50
C SER A 122 -2.64 13.49 -3.20
N GLU A 123 -2.83 12.45 -2.38
CA GLU A 123 -1.75 11.50 -2.09
C GLU A 123 -1.38 10.65 -3.32
N ILE A 124 -2.36 10.24 -4.15
CA ILE A 124 -2.08 9.53 -5.41
C ILE A 124 -1.27 10.42 -6.36
N ILE A 125 -1.63 11.69 -6.52
CA ILE A 125 -0.91 12.65 -7.39
C ILE A 125 0.53 12.83 -6.91
N ASP A 126 0.72 13.00 -5.60
CA ASP A 126 2.05 13.12 -5.02
C ASP A 126 2.86 11.83 -5.20
N ALA A 127 2.24 10.66 -5.04
CA ALA A 127 2.89 9.37 -5.22
C ALA A 127 3.30 9.09 -6.68
N VAL A 128 2.49 9.49 -7.67
CA VAL A 128 2.85 9.44 -9.09
C VAL A 128 4.11 10.28 -9.36
N SER A 129 4.21 11.43 -8.71
CA SER A 129 5.39 12.31 -8.79
C SER A 129 6.55 11.87 -7.87
N SER A 130 6.51 10.63 -7.34
CA SER A 130 7.49 10.10 -6.38
C SER A 130 7.66 10.98 -5.14
N ARG A 131 6.60 11.61 -4.68
CA ARG A 131 6.52 12.45 -3.48
C ARG A 131 5.42 11.94 -2.56
N GLY A 132 5.20 12.61 -1.44
CA GLY A 132 4.15 12.27 -0.49
C GLY A 132 4.60 11.37 0.65
N ALA A 133 3.74 11.24 1.65
CA ALA A 133 4.04 10.52 2.90
C ALA A 133 4.16 9.00 2.69
N ALA A 134 3.40 8.44 1.76
CA ALA A 134 3.46 7.01 1.42
C ALA A 134 4.80 6.63 0.78
N VAL A 135 5.29 7.45 -0.17
CA VAL A 135 6.60 7.24 -0.81
C VAL A 135 7.73 7.42 0.20
N LYS A 136 7.65 8.45 1.04
CA LYS A 136 8.60 8.65 2.13
C LYS A 136 8.68 7.44 3.06
N LYS A 137 7.54 6.82 3.38
CA LYS A 137 7.50 5.60 4.21
C LYS A 137 8.25 4.43 3.56
N ARG A 138 8.15 4.27 2.24
CA ARG A 138 8.97 3.29 1.49
C ARG A 138 10.45 3.60 1.63
N GLU A 139 10.85 4.86 1.38
CA GLU A 139 12.25 5.27 1.48
C GLU A 139 12.82 5.07 2.88
N ASP A 140 12.09 5.43 3.92
CA ASP A 140 12.50 5.23 5.30
C ASP A 140 12.69 3.73 5.62
N THR A 141 11.79 2.88 5.08
CA THR A 141 11.90 1.42 5.23
C THR A 141 13.14 0.89 4.52
N HIS A 142 13.44 1.37 3.31
CA HIS A 142 14.64 0.99 2.56
C HIS A 142 15.92 1.47 3.24
N LYS A 143 15.94 2.71 3.76
CA LYS A 143 17.07 3.25 4.55
C LYS A 143 17.33 2.43 5.81
N MET A 144 16.27 2.03 6.53
CA MET A 144 16.41 1.14 7.69
C MET A 144 16.96 -0.23 7.30
N ALA A 145 16.53 -0.79 6.18
CA ALA A 145 17.04 -2.07 5.69
C ALA A 145 18.53 -1.98 5.28
N GLU A 146 18.91 -0.88 4.66
CA GLU A 146 20.32 -0.63 4.28
C GLU A 146 21.21 -0.45 5.52
N ALA A 147 20.77 0.34 6.50
CA ALA A 147 21.49 0.53 7.77
C ALA A 147 21.71 -0.80 8.52
N ASN A 148 20.77 -1.75 8.39
CA ASN A 148 20.85 -3.07 9.03
C ASN A 148 21.40 -4.17 8.10
N LYS A 149 22.00 -3.81 6.97
CA LYS A 149 22.54 -4.76 5.98
C LYS A 149 23.56 -5.72 6.56
N ALA A 150 24.33 -5.30 7.55
CA ALA A 150 25.31 -6.13 8.25
C ALA A 150 24.67 -7.38 8.91
N PHE A 151 23.38 -7.32 9.27
CA PHE A 151 22.64 -8.42 9.90
C PHE A 151 21.92 -9.33 8.88
N ALA A 152 22.11 -9.13 7.58
CA ALA A 152 21.46 -9.91 6.54
C ALA A 152 21.80 -11.41 6.61
N HIS A 153 22.96 -11.78 7.16
CA HIS A 153 23.37 -13.17 7.35
C HIS A 153 22.54 -13.93 8.40
N TYR A 154 21.75 -13.24 9.22
CA TYR A 154 20.79 -13.86 10.14
C TYR A 154 19.45 -14.22 9.46
N ARG A 155 19.37 -14.16 8.12
CA ARG A 155 18.25 -14.71 7.35
C ARG A 155 18.24 -16.23 7.45
N TYR A 156 17.16 -16.82 7.89
CA TYR A 156 16.82 -18.23 7.66
C TYR A 156 15.31 -18.36 7.49
#